data_ec8bf59e0f0e5670a8fdfaed4214a5d6
#
_entry.id   ec8bf59e0f0e5670a8fdfaed4214a5d6
#
_cell.length_a   1.000
_cell.length_b   1.000
_cell.length_c   1.000
_cell.angle_alpha   90.00
_cell.angle_beta   90.00
_cell.angle_gamma   90.00
#
_symmetry.space_group_name_H-M   'P 1'
#
loop_
_entity.id
_entity.type
_entity.pdbx_description
1 polymer ?
#
loop_
_entity_poly.entity_id
_entity_poly.type
_entity_poly.pdbx_seq_one_letter_code
_entity_poly.pdbx_strand_id
1 'polypeptide(L)'
;MRAASLFGVFLVARIFILAGRNIPFSVLAPIAYVWQDLLFCLLFAVFESVFRRSRMMWLPYGAVVAYAAVNVPVARVLSSPLTWPMIRAARGPLADSITYHLTPANLGCSALVGAVGVLLPFALRRWGARPGDASILAAAMVIAAGPAAVSRIETVGLERNFVLALVQTALPRRPARPSDRDWRASPCDTPATEDLSQYRAAAAGRNVVLVALESAGARYLRPYGAAEDPMPNLTSLADHSILFENAYAVYPESIKGFFSVLCSRCPAFNTAPEDYGKLSCPSLARALSAGGYRTALFHSGRFMYLGMESILENRGFQTLEDAGAIGGNFESSFGVDEPSTVRRILSWIDALPRGQRFFVTYLPIAGHHPYAAPVSGPFPEDREIGRYRNALHYGDAALGALLNGIRSRGLDRKTLLVVYGDHAEAFGQHEGNAGHTLFLYEENVRVPFVLAMPGIQERGLRVRRTASLIDTAPTILDLLGLAVPAGFQGHSLLQPGDPMALFFTDYSLGFLGLRDGCWKYIYELDSRRSKLFDLCADSGERNDLSAQFPRKAQAYSRILQEWIAAQAPQ
;
A
#
# COMPACT_ATOMS: atom_id res chain seq x y z
N MET A 1 -27.44 30.90 3.58
CA MET A 1 -26.20 31.64 3.24
C MET A 1 -24.94 30.86 3.52
N ARG A 2 -24.76 30.28 4.71
CA ARG A 2 -23.57 29.47 5.04
C ARG A 2 -23.40 28.29 4.10
N ALA A 3 -24.47 27.57 3.75
CA ALA A 3 -24.43 26.48 2.77
C ALA A 3 -23.93 26.92 1.39
N ALA A 4 -24.40 28.08 0.89
CA ALA A 4 -23.91 28.66 -0.37
C ALA A 4 -22.45 29.09 -0.28
N SER A 5 -22.01 29.59 0.89
CA SER A 5 -20.59 29.91 1.14
C SER A 5 -19.72 28.66 1.16
N LEU A 6 -20.19 27.54 1.73
CA LEU A 6 -19.46 26.26 1.71
C LEU A 6 -19.25 25.77 0.29
N PHE A 7 -20.26 25.91 -0.58
CA PHE A 7 -20.08 25.55 -1.99
C PHE A 7 -18.96 26.37 -2.65
N GLY A 8 -18.91 27.68 -2.40
CA GLY A 8 -17.80 28.51 -2.88
C GLY A 8 -16.43 28.11 -2.31
N VAL A 9 -16.37 27.73 -1.03
CA VAL A 9 -15.16 27.19 -0.39
C VAL A 9 -14.70 25.91 -1.07
N PHE A 10 -15.62 24.96 -1.31
CA PHE A 10 -15.29 23.71 -1.99
C PHE A 10 -14.85 23.95 -3.45
N LEU A 11 -15.50 24.86 -4.18
CA LEU A 11 -15.07 25.21 -5.54
C LEU A 11 -13.64 25.77 -5.56
N VAL A 12 -13.30 26.68 -4.67
CA VAL A 12 -11.94 27.24 -4.59
C VAL A 12 -10.93 26.15 -4.21
N ALA A 13 -11.26 25.31 -3.22
CA ALA A 13 -10.42 24.18 -2.86
C ALA A 13 -10.22 23.24 -4.05
N ARG A 14 -11.29 22.94 -4.81
CA ARG A 14 -11.27 22.09 -6.00
C ARG A 14 -10.38 22.66 -7.10
N ILE A 15 -10.46 23.96 -7.34
CA ILE A 15 -9.60 24.65 -8.31
C ILE A 15 -8.11 24.45 -7.95
N PHE A 16 -7.74 24.63 -6.68
CA PHE A 16 -6.34 24.40 -6.25
C PHE A 16 -5.90 22.95 -6.38
N ILE A 17 -6.78 21.99 -6.10
CA ILE A 17 -6.48 20.57 -6.19
C ILE A 17 -6.32 20.12 -7.65
N LEU A 18 -7.16 20.63 -8.54
CA LEU A 18 -7.15 20.27 -9.95
C LEU A 18 -6.14 21.08 -10.78
N ALA A 19 -5.58 22.16 -10.23
CA ALA A 19 -4.58 22.97 -10.93
C ALA A 19 -3.33 22.14 -11.29
N GLY A 20 -2.99 22.13 -12.58
CA GLY A 20 -1.84 21.39 -13.12
C GLY A 20 -2.09 19.90 -13.41
N ARG A 21 -3.33 19.41 -13.25
CA ARG A 21 -3.71 18.04 -13.60
C ARG A 21 -4.32 17.95 -14.99
N ASN A 22 -4.17 16.79 -15.62
CA ASN A 22 -4.83 16.46 -16.89
C ASN A 22 -6.30 16.13 -16.66
N ILE A 23 -7.17 17.13 -16.80
CA ILE A 23 -8.61 16.93 -16.67
C ILE A 23 -9.17 16.62 -18.07
N PRO A 24 -9.91 15.51 -18.27
CA PRO A 24 -10.53 15.20 -19.54
C PRO A 24 -11.49 16.33 -19.95
N PHE A 25 -11.36 16.82 -21.18
CA PHE A 25 -12.31 17.80 -21.73
C PHE A 25 -13.65 17.13 -22.01
N SER A 26 -14.60 17.30 -21.11
CA SER A 26 -15.95 16.73 -21.21
C SER A 26 -16.96 17.61 -20.49
N VAL A 27 -18.17 17.71 -21.05
CA VAL A 27 -19.31 18.36 -20.41
C VAL A 27 -19.74 17.69 -19.11
N LEU A 28 -19.36 16.42 -18.91
CA LEU A 28 -19.61 15.67 -17.69
C LEU A 28 -18.57 15.97 -16.58
N ALA A 29 -17.40 16.49 -16.91
CA ALA A 29 -16.35 16.74 -15.93
C ALA A 29 -16.80 17.70 -14.80
N PRO A 30 -17.41 18.86 -15.05
CA PRO A 30 -17.93 19.72 -13.98
C PRO A 30 -18.93 18.98 -13.08
N ILE A 31 -19.82 18.18 -13.67
CA ILE A 31 -20.81 17.39 -12.92
C ILE A 31 -20.10 16.39 -12.03
N ALA A 32 -19.15 15.62 -12.59
CA ALA A 32 -18.39 14.61 -11.87
C ALA A 32 -17.66 15.17 -10.66
N TYR A 33 -17.03 16.36 -10.80
CA TYR A 33 -16.24 16.93 -9.72
C TYR A 33 -17.02 17.72 -8.66
N VAL A 34 -18.26 18.19 -8.91
CA VAL A 34 -18.97 19.07 -7.96
C VAL A 34 -20.22 18.46 -7.32
N TRP A 35 -20.74 17.33 -7.82
CA TRP A 35 -22.01 16.78 -7.35
C TRP A 35 -22.03 16.44 -5.86
N GLN A 36 -20.93 15.89 -5.32
CA GLN A 36 -20.84 15.60 -3.87
C GLN A 36 -20.72 16.85 -3.03
N ASP A 37 -20.07 17.90 -3.55
CA ASP A 37 -19.98 19.19 -2.88
C ASP A 37 -21.36 19.85 -2.78
N LEU A 38 -22.17 19.76 -3.86
CA LEU A 38 -23.57 20.19 -3.86
C LEU A 38 -24.44 19.37 -2.91
N LEU A 39 -24.27 18.03 -2.92
CA LEU A 39 -24.99 17.14 -2.02
C LEU A 39 -24.73 17.52 -0.55
N PHE A 40 -23.44 17.70 -0.18
CA PHE A 40 -23.09 18.11 1.17
C PHE A 40 -23.67 19.49 1.52
N CYS A 41 -23.60 20.47 0.62
CA CYS A 41 -24.16 21.79 0.84
C CYS A 41 -25.69 21.75 1.03
N LEU A 42 -26.39 20.88 0.30
CA LEU A 42 -27.83 20.66 0.50
C LEU A 42 -28.14 20.07 1.86
N LEU A 43 -27.39 19.02 2.26
CA LEU A 43 -27.53 18.43 3.61
C LEU A 43 -27.23 19.47 4.71
N PHE A 44 -26.20 20.27 4.52
CA PHE A 44 -25.87 21.36 5.46
C PHE A 44 -26.97 22.43 5.50
N ALA A 45 -27.59 22.77 4.36
CA ALA A 45 -28.72 23.71 4.30
C ALA A 45 -29.95 23.17 5.05
N VAL A 46 -30.25 21.88 4.93
CA VAL A 46 -31.32 21.23 5.72
C VAL A 46 -30.98 21.31 7.20
N PHE A 47 -29.77 20.94 7.60
CA PHE A 47 -29.32 21.06 8.98
C PHE A 47 -29.39 22.48 9.49
N GLU A 48 -28.93 23.48 8.71
CA GLU A 48 -29.05 24.91 9.03
C GLU A 48 -30.53 25.34 9.20
N SER A 49 -31.47 24.75 8.46
CA SER A 49 -32.90 25.11 8.53
C SER A 49 -33.54 24.69 9.86
N VAL A 50 -33.11 23.56 10.42
CA VAL A 50 -33.58 23.05 11.74
C VAL A 50 -33.09 23.97 12.86
N PHE A 51 -31.84 24.46 12.77
CA PHE A 51 -31.20 25.30 13.78
C PHE A 51 -31.16 26.79 13.42
N ARG A 52 -32.15 27.30 12.69
CA ARG A 52 -32.20 28.59 11.95
C ARG A 52 -31.74 29.84 12.73
N ARG A 53 -31.86 29.89 14.04
CA ARG A 53 -31.54 31.08 14.84
C ARG A 53 -30.29 30.93 15.72
N SER A 54 -29.59 29.81 15.65
CA SER A 54 -28.44 29.57 16.52
C SER A 54 -27.15 30.19 15.95
N ARG A 55 -26.52 31.04 16.77
CA ARG A 55 -25.13 31.49 16.51
C ARG A 55 -24.16 30.30 16.54
N MET A 56 -24.53 29.22 17.22
CA MET A 56 -23.73 27.99 17.29
C MET A 56 -23.49 27.34 15.92
N MET A 57 -24.33 27.62 14.91
CA MET A 57 -24.12 27.12 13.54
C MET A 57 -22.83 27.62 12.86
N TRP A 58 -22.17 28.62 13.43
CA TRP A 58 -20.84 29.03 12.98
C TRP A 58 -19.75 28.02 13.38
N LEU A 59 -19.94 27.22 14.43
CA LEU A 59 -18.97 26.21 14.84
C LEU A 59 -18.84 25.08 13.80
N PRO A 60 -19.93 24.36 13.42
CA PRO A 60 -19.83 23.34 12.38
C PRO A 60 -19.43 23.94 11.02
N TYR A 61 -19.87 25.15 10.69
CA TYR A 61 -19.42 25.84 9.50
C TYR A 61 -17.90 26.05 9.50
N GLY A 62 -17.36 26.64 10.58
CA GLY A 62 -15.93 26.89 10.72
C GLY A 62 -15.11 25.60 10.71
N ALA A 63 -15.59 24.54 11.34
CA ALA A 63 -14.96 23.22 11.32
C ALA A 63 -14.87 22.65 9.89
N VAL A 64 -15.94 22.77 9.10
CA VAL A 64 -15.94 22.33 7.69
C VAL A 64 -14.97 23.15 6.86
N VAL A 65 -14.94 24.48 7.04
CA VAL A 65 -13.98 25.36 6.33
C VAL A 65 -12.53 25.01 6.68
N ALA A 66 -12.22 24.85 7.97
CA ALA A 66 -10.88 24.45 8.42
C ALA A 66 -10.48 23.09 7.84
N TYR A 67 -11.40 22.14 7.86
CA TYR A 67 -11.17 20.82 7.30
C TYR A 67 -10.95 20.85 5.79
N ALA A 68 -11.73 21.64 5.04
CA ALA A 68 -11.53 21.86 3.60
C ALA A 68 -10.16 22.49 3.31
N ALA A 69 -9.73 23.46 4.10
CA ALA A 69 -8.43 24.11 3.95
C ALA A 69 -7.26 23.12 4.14
N VAL A 70 -7.33 22.26 5.16
CA VAL A 70 -6.32 21.19 5.40
C VAL A 70 -6.33 20.14 4.30
N ASN A 71 -7.49 19.86 3.70
CA ASN A 71 -7.60 18.86 2.62
C ASN A 71 -6.91 19.29 1.31
N VAL A 72 -6.72 20.58 1.06
CA VAL A 72 -6.09 21.04 -0.19
C VAL A 72 -4.70 20.44 -0.39
N PRO A 73 -3.71 20.62 0.51
CA PRO A 73 -2.40 20.01 0.36
C PRO A 73 -2.45 18.48 0.31
N VAL A 74 -3.29 17.85 1.14
CA VAL A 74 -3.42 16.39 1.18
C VAL A 74 -3.90 15.85 -0.18
N ALA A 75 -4.99 16.41 -0.73
CA ALA A 75 -5.53 15.96 -2.01
C ALA A 75 -4.63 16.31 -3.20
N ARG A 76 -3.80 17.36 -3.10
CA ARG A 76 -2.79 17.67 -4.12
C ARG A 76 -1.69 16.62 -4.17
N VAL A 77 -1.24 16.14 -3.02
CA VAL A 77 -0.15 15.16 -2.90
C VAL A 77 -0.67 13.75 -3.15
N LEU A 78 -1.72 13.36 -2.44
CA LEU A 78 -2.18 11.96 -2.39
C LEU A 78 -3.33 11.65 -3.36
N SER A 79 -3.85 12.61 -4.12
CA SER A 79 -5.05 12.42 -4.98
C SER A 79 -6.25 11.86 -4.22
N SER A 80 -6.36 12.13 -2.96
CA SER A 80 -7.41 11.63 -2.07
C SER A 80 -7.75 12.67 -1.01
N PRO A 81 -9.04 12.82 -0.63
CA PRO A 81 -9.39 13.55 0.58
C PRO A 81 -8.73 12.93 1.80
N LEU A 82 -8.46 13.74 2.81
CA LEU A 82 -8.03 13.27 4.13
C LEU A 82 -9.13 12.39 4.74
N THR A 83 -8.85 11.11 4.92
CA THR A 83 -9.79 10.12 5.43
C THR A 83 -9.50 9.77 6.90
N TRP A 84 -10.42 9.07 7.57
CA TRP A 84 -10.20 8.65 8.95
C TRP A 84 -8.97 7.75 9.14
N PRO A 85 -8.69 6.76 8.28
CA PRO A 85 -7.43 6.01 8.34
C PRO A 85 -6.19 6.89 8.26
N MET A 86 -6.18 7.90 7.37
CA MET A 86 -5.06 8.84 7.26
C MET A 86 -4.87 9.69 8.52
N ILE A 87 -5.97 10.17 9.14
CA ILE A 87 -5.90 10.91 10.41
C ILE A 87 -5.33 10.03 11.53
N ARG A 88 -5.69 8.75 11.56
CA ARG A 88 -5.13 7.81 12.53
C ARG A 88 -3.63 7.57 12.27
N ALA A 89 -3.24 7.37 11.03
CA ALA A 89 -1.84 7.22 10.64
C ALA A 89 -0.98 8.44 11.01
N ALA A 90 -1.54 9.65 10.88
CA ALA A 90 -0.86 10.89 11.23
C ALA A 90 -0.56 11.06 12.74
N ARG A 91 -1.17 10.23 13.59
CA ARG A 91 -0.90 10.22 15.05
C ARG A 91 0.32 9.35 15.35
N GLY A 92 1.50 9.79 15.02
CA GLY A 92 2.70 9.00 15.32
C GLY A 92 3.89 9.32 14.41
N PRO A 93 4.60 8.32 13.92
CA PRO A 93 5.90 8.47 13.25
C PRO A 93 5.89 9.25 11.92
N LEU A 94 4.74 9.68 11.40
CA LEU A 94 4.66 10.45 10.15
C LEU A 94 5.03 11.93 10.27
N ALA A 95 5.56 12.39 11.41
CA ALA A 95 5.89 13.80 11.62
C ALA A 95 6.83 14.36 10.54
N ASP A 96 7.87 13.62 10.17
CA ASP A 96 8.84 14.03 9.15
C ASP A 96 8.18 14.13 7.77
N SER A 97 7.33 13.17 7.39
CA SER A 97 6.58 13.18 6.12
C SER A 97 5.59 14.34 6.06
N ILE A 98 4.89 14.64 7.14
CA ILE A 98 3.96 15.77 7.22
C ILE A 98 4.72 17.09 7.09
N THR A 99 5.82 17.24 7.83
CA THR A 99 6.65 18.46 7.82
C THR A 99 7.23 18.72 6.44
N TYR A 100 7.63 17.69 5.71
CA TYR A 100 8.12 17.78 4.34
C TYR A 100 7.11 18.46 3.39
N HIS A 101 5.81 18.25 3.58
CA HIS A 101 4.75 18.84 2.75
C HIS A 101 4.24 20.21 3.24
N LEU A 102 4.75 20.75 4.36
CA LEU A 102 4.40 22.09 4.84
C LEU A 102 5.12 23.20 4.05
N THR A 103 4.98 23.19 2.73
CA THR A 103 5.59 24.19 1.84
C THR A 103 4.80 25.51 1.86
N PRO A 104 5.46 26.68 1.56
CA PRO A 104 4.76 27.95 1.45
C PRO A 104 3.58 27.93 0.47
N ALA A 105 3.71 27.18 -0.64
CA ALA A 105 2.63 27.02 -1.62
C ALA A 105 1.41 26.29 -1.03
N ASN A 106 1.65 25.17 -0.31
CA ASN A 106 0.58 24.41 0.32
C ASN A 106 -0.10 25.20 1.45
N LEU A 107 0.69 25.89 2.28
CA LEU A 107 0.17 26.76 3.34
C LEU A 107 -0.61 27.95 2.76
N GLY A 108 -0.13 28.55 1.67
CA GLY A 108 -0.80 29.64 0.96
C GLY A 108 -2.16 29.25 0.41
N CYS A 109 -2.25 28.07 -0.24
CA CYS A 109 -3.53 27.53 -0.73
C CYS A 109 -4.52 27.29 0.44
N SER A 110 -4.07 26.70 1.54
CA SER A 110 -4.90 26.47 2.73
C SER A 110 -5.40 27.80 3.33
N ALA A 111 -4.52 28.80 3.44
CA ALA A 111 -4.87 30.12 3.96
C ALA A 111 -5.90 30.83 3.07
N LEU A 112 -5.76 30.75 1.74
CA LEU A 112 -6.73 31.33 0.80
C LEU A 112 -8.11 30.67 0.92
N VAL A 113 -8.18 29.35 1.03
CA VAL A 113 -9.45 28.63 1.24
C VAL A 113 -10.09 29.06 2.57
N GLY A 114 -9.30 29.18 3.63
CA GLY A 114 -9.75 29.69 4.93
C GLY A 114 -10.29 31.12 4.83
N ALA A 115 -9.57 32.01 4.14
CA ALA A 115 -9.99 33.42 3.94
C ALA A 115 -11.31 33.49 3.17
N VAL A 116 -11.48 32.70 2.09
CA VAL A 116 -12.77 32.61 1.38
C VAL A 116 -13.88 32.17 2.31
N GLY A 117 -13.64 31.16 3.16
CA GLY A 117 -14.60 30.69 4.15
C GLY A 117 -15.04 31.75 5.17
N VAL A 118 -14.12 32.66 5.53
CA VAL A 118 -14.45 33.76 6.44
C VAL A 118 -15.17 34.90 5.71
N LEU A 119 -14.70 35.31 4.53
CA LEU A 119 -15.17 36.54 3.85
C LEU A 119 -16.46 36.30 3.04
N LEU A 120 -16.62 35.14 2.42
CA LEU A 120 -17.73 34.86 1.50
C LEU A 120 -19.13 34.95 2.14
N PRO A 121 -19.36 34.49 3.39
CA PRO A 121 -20.66 34.64 4.03
C PRO A 121 -21.07 36.11 4.19
N PHE A 122 -20.12 37.00 4.49
CA PHE A 122 -20.38 38.43 4.64
C PHE A 122 -20.65 39.09 3.29
N ALA A 123 -19.91 38.75 2.26
CA ALA A 123 -20.13 39.21 0.89
C ALA A 123 -21.52 38.79 0.37
N LEU A 124 -21.89 37.52 0.50
CA LEU A 124 -23.19 37.04 0.08
C LEU A 124 -24.34 37.68 0.85
N ARG A 125 -24.14 37.99 2.14
CA ARG A 125 -25.12 38.71 2.93
C ARG A 125 -25.29 40.14 2.41
N ARG A 126 -24.19 40.84 2.09
CA ARG A 126 -24.22 42.21 1.59
C ARG A 126 -24.91 42.34 0.23
N TRP A 127 -24.71 41.34 -0.63
CA TRP A 127 -25.32 41.31 -1.97
C TRP A 127 -26.74 40.74 -2.00
N GLY A 128 -27.31 40.37 -0.84
CA GLY A 128 -28.66 39.82 -0.76
C GLY A 128 -28.86 38.49 -1.51
N ALA A 129 -27.75 37.80 -1.83
CA ALA A 129 -27.79 36.59 -2.63
C ALA A 129 -28.52 35.46 -1.88
N ARG A 130 -29.67 35.05 -2.46
CA ARG A 130 -30.43 33.88 -1.97
C ARG A 130 -30.56 32.90 -3.14
N PRO A 131 -30.32 31.60 -2.92
CA PRO A 131 -30.59 30.61 -3.96
C PRO A 131 -32.10 30.65 -4.30
N GLY A 132 -32.42 30.86 -5.55
CA GLY A 132 -33.77 30.73 -6.06
C GLY A 132 -34.13 29.28 -6.36
N ASP A 133 -35.43 29.01 -6.59
CA ASP A 133 -35.93 27.63 -6.88
C ASP A 133 -35.22 27.01 -8.10
N ALA A 134 -34.92 27.80 -9.12
CA ALA A 134 -34.19 27.35 -10.31
C ALA A 134 -32.76 26.85 -9.97
N SER A 135 -32.06 27.51 -9.03
CA SER A 135 -30.73 27.06 -8.60
C SER A 135 -30.75 25.80 -7.76
N ILE A 136 -31.81 25.62 -6.96
CA ILE A 136 -32.02 24.39 -6.18
C ILE A 136 -32.34 23.22 -7.12
N LEU A 137 -33.19 23.44 -8.13
CA LEU A 137 -33.50 22.43 -9.13
C LEU A 137 -32.26 22.04 -9.94
N ALA A 138 -31.46 23.01 -10.37
CA ALA A 138 -30.21 22.75 -11.08
C ALA A 138 -29.23 21.92 -10.22
N ALA A 139 -29.08 22.25 -8.92
CA ALA A 139 -28.26 21.48 -8.01
C ALA A 139 -28.77 20.02 -7.86
N ALA A 140 -30.09 19.84 -7.75
CA ALA A 140 -30.70 18.52 -7.67
C ALA A 140 -30.45 17.68 -8.95
N MET A 141 -30.51 18.30 -10.12
CA MET A 141 -30.19 17.65 -11.40
C MET A 141 -28.71 17.23 -11.47
N VAL A 142 -27.79 18.10 -11.05
CA VAL A 142 -26.36 17.78 -11.00
C VAL A 142 -26.09 16.64 -10.01
N ILE A 143 -26.72 16.64 -8.83
CA ILE A 143 -26.61 15.56 -7.85
C ILE A 143 -27.12 14.24 -8.43
N ALA A 144 -28.26 14.24 -9.09
CA ALA A 144 -28.83 13.04 -9.71
C ALA A 144 -27.98 12.48 -10.86
N ALA A 145 -27.36 13.36 -11.65
CA ALA A 145 -26.47 12.97 -12.75
C ALA A 145 -25.04 12.58 -12.29
N GLY A 146 -24.66 12.96 -11.08
CA GLY A 146 -23.30 12.80 -10.54
C GLY A 146 -22.74 11.38 -10.64
N PRO A 147 -23.41 10.33 -10.13
CA PRO A 147 -22.92 8.95 -10.22
C PRO A 147 -22.70 8.48 -11.66
N ALA A 148 -23.59 8.87 -12.59
CA ALA A 148 -23.44 8.55 -14.01
C ALA A 148 -22.29 9.32 -14.68
N ALA A 149 -21.99 10.53 -14.22
CA ALA A 149 -20.83 11.28 -14.70
C ALA A 149 -19.51 10.66 -14.21
N VAL A 150 -19.43 10.29 -12.92
CA VAL A 150 -18.24 9.65 -12.32
C VAL A 150 -17.95 8.30 -12.96
N SER A 151 -18.97 7.51 -13.33
CA SER A 151 -18.75 6.24 -14.02
C SER A 151 -18.15 6.38 -15.43
N ARG A 152 -18.19 7.58 -16.02
CA ARG A 152 -17.70 7.87 -17.39
C ARG A 152 -16.43 8.73 -17.42
N ILE A 153 -16.13 9.47 -16.34
CA ILE A 153 -14.98 10.37 -16.24
C ILE A 153 -14.02 9.81 -15.20
N GLU A 154 -12.77 9.66 -15.57
CA GLU A 154 -11.73 9.30 -14.61
C GLU A 154 -11.39 10.51 -13.74
N THR A 155 -11.77 10.45 -12.47
CA THR A 155 -11.60 11.53 -11.50
C THR A 155 -10.46 11.24 -10.51
N VAL A 156 -9.91 10.03 -10.55
CA VAL A 156 -8.83 9.57 -9.66
C VAL A 156 -9.21 9.75 -8.17
N GLY A 157 -10.53 9.68 -7.85
CA GLY A 157 -11.04 9.88 -6.48
C GLY A 157 -11.18 11.34 -6.04
N LEU A 158 -10.83 12.29 -6.92
CA LEU A 158 -10.89 13.72 -6.61
C LEU A 158 -12.31 14.32 -6.70
N GLU A 159 -13.31 13.57 -7.12
CA GLU A 159 -14.73 13.96 -7.09
C GLU A 159 -15.30 13.93 -5.68
N ARG A 160 -14.66 13.25 -4.74
CA ARG A 160 -15.19 13.02 -3.38
C ARG A 160 -15.21 14.33 -2.58
N ASN A 161 -16.32 14.58 -1.92
CA ASN A 161 -16.37 15.68 -0.95
C ASN A 161 -15.60 15.30 0.32
N PHE A 162 -14.79 16.22 0.82
CA PHE A 162 -13.89 15.99 1.95
C PHE A 162 -14.61 15.48 3.20
N VAL A 163 -15.74 16.12 3.55
CA VAL A 163 -16.48 15.76 4.78
C VAL A 163 -17.22 14.44 4.60
N LEU A 164 -17.82 14.20 3.43
CA LEU A 164 -18.48 12.92 3.15
C LEU A 164 -17.47 11.78 3.18
N ALA A 165 -16.28 11.94 2.60
CA ALA A 165 -15.21 10.95 2.64
C ALA A 165 -14.74 10.67 4.08
N LEU A 166 -14.58 11.71 4.92
CA LEU A 166 -14.24 11.54 6.33
C LEU A 166 -15.31 10.74 7.08
N VAL A 167 -16.57 11.15 6.95
CA VAL A 167 -17.69 10.48 7.64
C VAL A 167 -17.82 9.04 7.18
N GLN A 168 -17.77 8.80 5.88
CA GLN A 168 -17.87 7.46 5.30
C GLN A 168 -16.77 6.52 5.79
N THR A 169 -15.54 7.03 5.94
CA THR A 169 -14.40 6.23 6.40
C THR A 169 -14.28 6.15 7.92
N ALA A 170 -14.97 7.04 8.68
CA ALA A 170 -15.02 7.02 10.14
C ALA A 170 -16.13 6.13 10.70
N LEU A 171 -17.12 5.76 9.88
CA LEU A 171 -18.18 4.87 10.33
C LEU A 171 -17.62 3.49 10.68
N PRO A 172 -18.02 2.91 11.82
CA PRO A 172 -17.60 1.57 12.19
C PRO A 172 -17.97 0.58 11.10
N ARG A 173 -16.99 -0.13 10.61
CA ARG A 173 -17.18 -1.22 9.65
C ARG A 173 -17.18 -2.52 10.42
N ARG A 174 -18.05 -3.45 10.07
CA ARG A 174 -18.01 -4.79 10.66
C ARG A 174 -16.75 -5.48 10.15
N PRO A 175 -15.90 -6.05 11.04
CA PRO A 175 -14.71 -6.76 10.61
C PRO A 175 -15.11 -7.89 9.65
N ALA A 176 -14.53 -7.90 8.47
CA ALA A 176 -14.67 -9.01 7.56
C ALA A 176 -13.80 -10.18 8.05
N ARG A 177 -14.24 -11.42 7.80
CA ARG A 177 -13.40 -12.60 8.02
C ARG A 177 -12.75 -13.00 6.71
N PRO A 178 -11.45 -13.32 6.69
CA PRO A 178 -10.80 -13.86 5.51
C PRO A 178 -11.53 -15.13 5.05
N SER A 179 -11.83 -15.22 3.76
CA SER A 179 -12.39 -16.43 3.15
C SER A 179 -11.37 -17.58 3.23
N ASP A 180 -11.84 -18.81 3.42
CA ASP A 180 -11.00 -20.00 3.37
C ASP A 180 -10.85 -20.56 1.93
N ARG A 181 -11.64 -20.06 0.97
CA ARG A 181 -11.56 -20.45 -0.45
C ARG A 181 -10.35 -19.83 -1.13
N ASP A 182 -9.64 -20.62 -1.92
CA ASP A 182 -8.65 -20.09 -2.87
C ASP A 182 -9.36 -19.51 -4.10
N TRP A 183 -9.16 -18.21 -4.30
CA TRP A 183 -9.74 -17.44 -5.39
C TRP A 183 -8.76 -17.22 -6.55
N ARG A 184 -7.58 -17.82 -6.50
CA ARG A 184 -6.48 -17.55 -7.43
C ARG A 184 -6.41 -18.50 -8.62
N ALA A 185 -7.37 -19.39 -8.75
CA ALA A 185 -7.48 -20.23 -9.94
C ALA A 185 -7.78 -19.34 -11.17
N SER A 186 -6.91 -19.38 -12.17
CA SER A 186 -7.11 -18.65 -13.42
C SER A 186 -8.35 -19.15 -14.15
N PRO A 187 -9.21 -18.26 -14.69
CA PRO A 187 -10.27 -18.64 -15.58
C PRO A 187 -9.76 -18.93 -17.01
N CYS A 188 -8.46 -18.71 -17.25
CA CYS A 188 -7.80 -18.95 -18.52
C CYS A 188 -6.84 -20.13 -18.34
N ASP A 189 -6.80 -21.05 -19.33
CA ASP A 189 -5.79 -22.10 -19.36
C ASP A 189 -4.42 -21.44 -19.63
N THR A 190 -3.65 -21.23 -18.57
CA THR A 190 -2.27 -20.75 -18.65
C THR A 190 -1.36 -21.97 -18.52
N PRO A 191 -0.50 -22.28 -19.48
CA PRO A 191 0.43 -23.38 -19.34
C PRO A 191 1.41 -23.09 -18.19
N ALA A 192 1.61 -24.07 -17.30
CA ALA A 192 2.64 -23.99 -16.27
C ALA A 192 4.02 -23.85 -16.95
N THR A 193 4.74 -22.79 -16.59
CA THR A 193 5.97 -22.42 -17.31
C THR A 193 7.22 -23.03 -16.70
N GLU A 194 7.33 -23.09 -15.36
CA GLU A 194 8.52 -23.61 -14.66
C GLU A 194 8.15 -24.57 -13.55
N ASP A 195 8.82 -25.71 -13.48
CA ASP A 195 8.71 -26.68 -12.38
C ASP A 195 9.93 -26.53 -11.44
N LEU A 196 9.68 -26.09 -10.22
CA LEU A 196 10.69 -25.93 -9.17
C LEU A 196 10.59 -27.05 -8.11
N SER A 197 9.83 -28.11 -8.35
CA SER A 197 9.61 -29.19 -7.38
C SER A 197 10.90 -29.91 -6.96
N GLN A 198 11.93 -29.88 -7.81
CA GLN A 198 13.27 -30.38 -7.49
C GLN A 198 13.93 -29.71 -6.27
N TYR A 199 13.50 -28.50 -5.90
CA TYR A 199 14.00 -27.77 -4.73
C TYR A 199 13.22 -28.07 -3.43
N ARG A 200 12.22 -28.94 -3.46
CA ARG A 200 11.51 -29.37 -2.27
C ARG A 200 12.47 -29.99 -1.27
N ALA A 201 12.40 -29.55 -0.01
CA ALA A 201 13.31 -29.92 1.08
C ALA A 201 14.80 -29.62 0.83
N ALA A 202 15.16 -28.85 -0.21
CA ALA A 202 16.56 -28.52 -0.50
C ALA A 202 17.24 -27.66 0.58
N ALA A 203 16.45 -26.97 1.41
CA ALA A 203 16.90 -26.21 2.57
C ALA A 203 16.69 -26.94 3.91
N ALA A 204 16.45 -28.25 3.91
CA ALA A 204 16.20 -28.99 5.15
C ALA A 204 17.30 -28.77 6.19
N GLY A 205 16.91 -28.47 7.42
CA GLY A 205 17.83 -28.23 8.55
C GLY A 205 18.59 -26.90 8.52
N ARG A 206 18.33 -26.00 7.56
CA ARG A 206 19.00 -24.69 7.46
C ARG A 206 18.31 -23.63 8.33
N ASN A 207 19.05 -22.59 8.68
CA ASN A 207 18.49 -21.37 9.22
C ASN A 207 17.66 -20.63 8.18
N VAL A 208 16.82 -19.70 8.62
CA VAL A 208 16.02 -18.87 7.73
C VAL A 208 16.22 -17.41 8.10
N VAL A 209 16.52 -16.57 7.11
CA VAL A 209 16.51 -15.11 7.22
C VAL A 209 15.53 -14.57 6.19
N LEU A 210 14.53 -13.84 6.65
CA LEU A 210 13.50 -13.19 5.85
C LEU A 210 13.71 -11.67 5.93
N VAL A 211 13.92 -11.01 4.80
CA VAL A 211 14.10 -9.55 4.73
C VAL A 211 12.96 -8.97 3.89
N ALA A 212 12.17 -8.08 4.50
CA ALA A 212 11.13 -7.32 3.82
C ALA A 212 11.63 -5.90 3.57
N LEU A 213 12.05 -5.62 2.34
CA LEU A 213 12.57 -4.30 1.95
C LEU A 213 11.42 -3.30 1.85
N GLU A 214 11.50 -2.24 2.64
CA GLU A 214 10.50 -1.17 2.69
C GLU A 214 10.38 -0.43 1.36
N SER A 215 9.16 -0.34 0.81
CA SER A 215 8.82 0.40 -0.41
C SER A 215 9.64 0.01 -1.65
N ALA A 216 10.25 -1.19 -1.69
CA ALA A 216 11.15 -1.58 -2.77
C ALA A 216 10.37 -2.08 -3.99
N GLY A 217 10.19 -1.20 -4.99
CA GLY A 217 9.53 -1.54 -6.25
C GLY A 217 10.46 -2.21 -7.26
N ALA A 218 10.04 -3.34 -7.85
CA ALA A 218 10.83 -4.09 -8.83
C ALA A 218 11.30 -3.22 -10.00
N ARG A 219 10.47 -2.31 -10.50
CA ARG A 219 10.78 -1.45 -11.65
C ARG A 219 12.00 -0.54 -11.47
N TYR A 220 12.43 -0.29 -10.21
CA TYR A 220 13.57 0.59 -9.89
C TYR A 220 14.87 -0.19 -9.71
N LEU A 221 14.85 -1.50 -9.80
CA LEU A 221 15.96 -2.39 -9.47
C LEU A 221 16.56 -3.01 -10.74
N ARG A 222 17.87 -3.02 -10.81
CA ARG A 222 18.62 -3.53 -11.96
C ARG A 222 18.30 -4.99 -12.33
N PRO A 223 18.11 -5.93 -11.38
CA PRO A 223 17.70 -7.30 -11.71
C PRO A 223 16.36 -7.39 -12.46
N TYR A 224 15.53 -6.35 -12.39
CA TYR A 224 14.24 -6.25 -13.06
C TYR A 224 14.24 -5.32 -14.28
N GLY A 225 15.42 -4.93 -14.76
CA GLY A 225 15.59 -4.16 -15.98
C GLY A 225 15.75 -2.65 -15.82
N ALA A 226 15.87 -2.14 -14.59
CA ALA A 226 16.19 -0.73 -14.38
C ALA A 226 17.60 -0.41 -14.90
N ALA A 227 17.76 0.78 -15.50
CA ALA A 227 19.06 1.24 -16.00
C ALA A 227 20.04 1.55 -14.87
N GLU A 228 19.54 2.09 -13.76
CA GLU A 228 20.30 2.43 -12.57
C GLU A 228 20.25 1.30 -11.56
N ASP A 229 21.27 1.19 -10.71
CA ASP A 229 21.37 0.15 -9.70
C ASP A 229 21.46 0.76 -8.29
N PRO A 230 20.32 1.08 -7.67
CA PRO A 230 20.33 1.57 -6.29
C PRO A 230 20.64 0.46 -5.27
N MET A 231 20.54 -0.82 -5.63
CA MET A 231 20.74 -1.93 -4.71
C MET A 231 21.75 -2.97 -5.24
N PRO A 232 23.05 -2.60 -5.34
CA PRO A 232 24.08 -3.49 -5.93
C PRO A 232 24.31 -4.78 -5.14
N ASN A 233 24.12 -4.81 -3.81
CA ASN A 233 24.21 -6.04 -3.02
C ASN A 233 23.05 -6.99 -3.34
N LEU A 234 21.82 -6.46 -3.50
CA LEU A 234 20.68 -7.24 -3.93
C LEU A 234 20.86 -7.74 -5.37
N THR A 235 21.41 -6.92 -6.27
CA THR A 235 21.74 -7.31 -7.65
C THR A 235 22.70 -8.48 -7.65
N SER A 236 23.82 -8.38 -6.93
CA SER A 236 24.80 -9.47 -6.79
C SER A 236 24.20 -10.74 -6.18
N LEU A 237 23.30 -10.60 -5.20
CA LEU A 237 22.59 -11.74 -4.60
C LEU A 237 21.68 -12.40 -5.64
N ALA A 238 20.93 -11.63 -6.41
CA ALA A 238 19.99 -12.12 -7.41
C ALA A 238 20.67 -12.91 -8.53
N ASP A 239 21.90 -12.53 -8.92
CA ASP A 239 22.68 -13.20 -9.95
C ASP A 239 23.02 -14.68 -9.59
N HIS A 240 22.90 -15.06 -8.31
CA HIS A 240 23.18 -16.39 -7.78
C HIS A 240 21.99 -17.00 -7.03
N SER A 241 20.77 -16.60 -7.37
CA SER A 241 19.56 -16.96 -6.64
C SER A 241 18.40 -17.31 -7.57
N ILE A 242 17.30 -17.78 -7.03
CA ILE A 242 16.02 -17.84 -7.74
C ILE A 242 15.36 -16.47 -7.63
N LEU A 243 15.18 -15.79 -8.77
CA LEU A 243 14.53 -14.50 -8.86
C LEU A 243 13.18 -14.66 -9.55
N PHE A 244 12.11 -14.24 -8.87
CA PHE A 244 10.76 -14.18 -9.45
C PHE A 244 10.56 -12.83 -10.12
N GLU A 245 10.35 -12.84 -11.45
CA GLU A 245 10.21 -11.61 -12.24
C GLU A 245 8.88 -10.91 -12.02
N ASN A 246 7.84 -11.66 -11.67
CA ASN A 246 6.46 -11.20 -11.54
C ASN A 246 5.90 -11.52 -10.16
N ALA A 247 6.48 -10.90 -9.12
CA ALA A 247 5.99 -11.03 -7.75
C ALA A 247 5.16 -9.81 -7.34
N TYR A 248 4.06 -10.06 -6.62
CA TYR A 248 3.06 -9.06 -6.28
C TYR A 248 2.75 -9.02 -4.79
N ALA A 249 2.76 -7.82 -4.22
CA ALA A 249 2.23 -7.55 -2.90
C ALA A 249 0.71 -7.75 -2.87
N VAL A 250 0.18 -8.34 -1.81
CA VAL A 250 -1.27 -8.56 -1.64
C VAL A 250 -1.99 -7.27 -1.25
N TYR A 251 -1.30 -6.42 -0.53
CA TYR A 251 -1.76 -5.12 -0.08
C TYR A 251 -0.60 -4.11 -0.14
N PRO A 252 -0.76 -2.94 -0.77
CA PRO A 252 0.36 -2.01 -0.97
C PRO A 252 0.61 -1.12 0.27
N GLU A 253 0.81 -1.75 1.41
CA GLU A 253 1.21 -1.13 2.69
C GLU A 253 1.79 -2.22 3.59
N SER A 254 2.83 -1.88 4.35
CA SER A 254 3.68 -2.85 5.05
C SER A 254 2.92 -3.73 6.04
N ILE A 255 2.01 -3.18 6.84
CA ILE A 255 1.42 -3.86 8.00
C ILE A 255 0.45 -4.95 7.59
N LYS A 256 -0.58 -4.60 6.78
CA LYS A 256 -1.50 -5.59 6.22
C LYS A 256 -0.81 -6.53 5.22
N GLY A 257 0.16 -6.01 4.46
CA GLY A 257 1.00 -6.81 3.57
C GLY A 257 1.76 -7.88 4.34
N PHE A 258 2.36 -7.53 5.47
CA PHE A 258 3.12 -8.47 6.30
C PHE A 258 2.24 -9.56 6.95
N PHE A 259 0.98 -9.24 7.29
CA PHE A 259 0.03 -10.29 7.69
C PHE A 259 -0.10 -11.37 6.63
N SER A 260 -0.18 -11.00 5.35
CA SER A 260 -0.29 -11.98 4.26
C SER A 260 0.96 -12.85 4.13
N VAL A 261 2.13 -12.29 4.37
CA VAL A 261 3.40 -13.03 4.36
C VAL A 261 3.49 -14.03 5.53
N LEU A 262 3.16 -13.57 6.75
CA LEU A 262 3.27 -14.39 7.95
C LEU A 262 2.22 -15.51 8.03
N CYS A 263 0.97 -15.15 7.77
CA CYS A 263 -0.18 -16.06 7.93
C CYS A 263 -0.56 -16.77 6.63
N SER A 264 0.09 -16.43 5.52
CA SER A 264 -0.26 -16.95 4.18
C SER A 264 -1.77 -16.83 3.91
N ARG A 265 -2.34 -15.65 4.25
CA ARG A 265 -3.76 -15.32 4.09
C ARG A 265 -3.93 -13.92 3.53
N CYS A 266 -4.91 -13.73 2.66
CA CYS A 266 -5.28 -12.39 2.23
C CYS A 266 -5.82 -11.59 3.42
N PRO A 267 -5.39 -10.34 3.62
CA PRO A 267 -6.01 -9.46 4.61
C PRO A 267 -7.50 -9.28 4.29
N ALA A 268 -8.30 -9.06 5.32
CA ALA A 268 -9.72 -8.79 5.13
C ALA A 268 -9.95 -7.34 4.69
N PHE A 269 -10.85 -7.17 3.72
CA PHE A 269 -11.26 -5.85 3.24
C PHE A 269 -11.98 -5.06 4.35
N ASN A 270 -11.77 -3.75 4.41
CA ASN A 270 -12.36 -2.85 5.41
C ASN A 270 -12.05 -3.21 6.89
N THR A 271 -10.98 -3.95 7.14
CA THR A 271 -10.58 -4.35 8.49
C THR A 271 -9.38 -3.52 8.93
N ALA A 272 -9.46 -2.94 10.13
CA ALA A 272 -8.34 -2.19 10.68
C ALA A 272 -7.23 -3.13 11.15
N PRO A 273 -5.94 -2.75 11.07
CA PRO A 273 -4.83 -3.58 11.54
C PRO A 273 -4.99 -4.07 12.98
N GLU A 274 -5.54 -3.26 13.86
CA GLU A 274 -5.76 -3.59 15.27
C GLU A 274 -6.71 -4.77 15.51
N ASP A 275 -7.56 -5.09 14.54
CA ASP A 275 -8.48 -6.22 14.66
C ASP A 275 -7.80 -7.58 14.38
N TYR A 276 -6.61 -7.56 13.76
CA TYR A 276 -5.89 -8.80 13.43
C TYR A 276 -5.30 -9.51 14.64
N GLY A 277 -5.07 -8.83 15.77
CA GLY A 277 -4.66 -9.46 17.03
C GLY A 277 -5.66 -10.51 17.54
N LYS A 278 -6.94 -10.33 17.23
CA LYS A 278 -8.03 -11.24 17.61
C LYS A 278 -8.16 -12.45 16.66
N LEU A 279 -7.53 -12.40 15.48
CA LEU A 279 -7.62 -13.46 14.50
C LEU A 279 -6.62 -14.56 14.83
N SER A 280 -7.14 -15.75 15.11
CA SER A 280 -6.31 -16.96 15.17
C SER A 280 -6.00 -17.41 13.75
N CYS A 281 -4.74 -17.36 13.37
CA CYS A 281 -4.25 -17.95 12.12
C CYS A 281 -2.95 -18.71 12.36
N PRO A 282 -2.72 -19.82 11.63
CA PRO A 282 -1.39 -20.39 11.57
C PRO A 282 -0.42 -19.36 10.98
N SER A 283 0.84 -19.42 11.37
CA SER A 283 1.86 -18.48 10.88
C SER A 283 3.19 -19.18 10.64
N LEU A 284 3.99 -18.59 9.76
CA LEU A 284 5.33 -19.08 9.46
C LEU A 284 6.19 -19.21 10.74
N ALA A 285 6.21 -18.15 11.57
CA ALA A 285 7.02 -18.16 12.79
C ALA A 285 6.57 -19.24 13.78
N ARG A 286 5.25 -19.47 13.91
CA ARG A 286 4.73 -20.55 14.76
C ARG A 286 5.10 -21.93 14.21
N ALA A 287 4.98 -22.15 12.90
CA ALA A 287 5.35 -23.42 12.26
C ALA A 287 6.85 -23.70 12.44
N LEU A 288 7.70 -22.68 12.26
CA LEU A 288 9.15 -22.80 12.46
C LEU A 288 9.51 -23.02 13.94
N SER A 289 8.85 -22.31 14.87
CA SER A 289 9.04 -22.52 16.31
C SER A 289 8.70 -23.96 16.71
N ALA A 290 7.58 -24.51 16.23
CA ALA A 290 7.22 -25.91 16.42
C ALA A 290 8.24 -26.87 15.78
N GLY A 291 8.90 -26.48 14.70
CA GLY A 291 10.01 -27.19 14.07
C GLY A 291 11.36 -27.03 14.80
N GLY A 292 11.40 -26.43 16.00
CA GLY A 292 12.59 -26.29 16.82
C GLY A 292 13.49 -25.09 16.46
N TYR A 293 12.97 -24.12 15.71
CA TYR A 293 13.69 -22.86 15.42
C TYR A 293 13.51 -21.84 16.55
N ARG A 294 14.58 -21.11 16.88
CA ARG A 294 14.44 -19.86 17.63
C ARG A 294 13.97 -18.76 16.66
N THR A 295 12.92 -18.07 17.03
CA THR A 295 12.23 -17.12 16.13
C THR A 295 12.36 -15.70 16.65
N ALA A 296 12.83 -14.79 15.80
CA ALA A 296 12.98 -13.38 16.12
C ALA A 296 12.52 -12.49 14.98
N LEU A 297 12.02 -11.31 15.33
CA LEU A 297 11.75 -10.23 14.40
C LEU A 297 12.39 -8.95 14.92
N PHE A 298 13.12 -8.27 14.04
CA PHE A 298 13.75 -7.00 14.28
C PHE A 298 13.23 -5.98 13.27
N HIS A 299 12.74 -4.86 13.78
CA HIS A 299 12.20 -3.79 12.97
C HIS A 299 12.95 -2.49 13.25
N SER A 300 13.50 -1.88 12.21
CA SER A 300 14.15 -0.56 12.34
C SER A 300 13.13 0.54 12.65
N GLY A 301 11.84 0.34 12.39
CA GLY A 301 10.74 1.22 12.76
C GLY A 301 10.14 0.90 14.13
N ARG A 302 8.92 1.39 14.38
CA ARG A 302 8.21 1.24 15.66
C ARG A 302 6.95 0.40 15.48
N PHE A 303 6.75 -0.63 16.32
CA PHE A 303 5.58 -1.50 16.27
C PHE A 303 4.26 -0.78 16.56
N MET A 304 4.29 0.30 17.33
CA MET A 304 3.10 1.09 17.62
C MET A 304 2.49 1.76 16.36
N TYR A 305 3.24 1.83 15.26
CA TYR A 305 2.76 2.47 14.04
C TYR A 305 1.67 1.61 13.38
N LEU A 306 0.52 2.24 13.10
CA LEU A 306 -0.66 1.65 12.45
C LEU A 306 -1.10 0.28 13.01
N GLY A 307 -0.82 0.01 14.30
CA GLY A 307 -1.27 -1.22 14.94
C GLY A 307 -0.48 -2.48 14.53
N MET A 308 0.77 -2.34 14.10
CA MET A 308 1.62 -3.48 13.75
C MET A 308 1.77 -4.47 14.90
N GLU A 309 1.74 -4.00 16.16
CA GLU A 309 1.72 -4.86 17.35
C GLU A 309 0.64 -5.95 17.26
N SER A 310 -0.57 -5.58 16.82
CA SER A 310 -1.69 -6.51 16.65
C SER A 310 -1.46 -7.54 15.54
N ILE A 311 -0.72 -7.18 14.50
CA ILE A 311 -0.33 -8.13 13.44
C ILE A 311 0.65 -9.16 13.97
N LEU A 312 1.59 -8.76 14.85
CA LEU A 312 2.65 -9.60 15.39
C LEU A 312 2.21 -10.44 16.60
N GLU A 313 1.15 -10.00 17.27
CA GLU A 313 0.64 -10.66 18.47
C GLU A 313 0.27 -12.12 18.19
N ASN A 314 0.75 -13.02 19.04
CA ASN A 314 0.46 -14.46 18.98
C ASN A 314 0.87 -15.15 17.65
N ARG A 315 1.88 -14.62 16.92
CA ARG A 315 2.37 -15.23 15.66
C ARG A 315 3.53 -16.19 15.82
N GLY A 316 4.03 -16.39 17.04
CA GLY A 316 5.05 -17.39 17.33
C GLY A 316 6.48 -16.87 17.31
N PHE A 317 6.69 -15.58 17.29
CA PHE A 317 7.99 -14.98 17.56
C PHE A 317 8.31 -15.05 19.05
N GLN A 318 9.53 -15.45 19.39
CA GLN A 318 10.04 -15.52 20.74
C GLN A 318 10.81 -14.24 21.14
N THR A 319 11.33 -13.53 20.14
CA THR A 319 11.94 -12.22 20.29
C THR A 319 11.28 -11.25 19.33
N LEU A 320 10.82 -10.12 19.82
CA LEU A 320 10.27 -9.00 19.06
C LEU A 320 10.97 -7.75 19.53
N GLU A 321 11.75 -7.11 18.65
CA GLU A 321 12.47 -5.88 18.96
C GLU A 321 12.24 -4.86 17.84
N ASP A 322 11.83 -3.67 18.24
CA ASP A 322 11.68 -2.50 17.38
C ASP A 322 12.72 -1.42 17.69
N ALA A 323 12.64 -0.29 17.02
CA ALA A 323 13.53 0.84 17.22
C ALA A 323 13.72 1.23 18.69
N GLY A 324 12.66 1.11 19.51
CA GLY A 324 12.72 1.46 20.94
C GLY A 324 13.60 0.51 21.76
N ALA A 325 13.60 -0.78 21.42
CA ALA A 325 14.43 -1.80 22.06
C ALA A 325 15.85 -1.86 21.48
N ILE A 326 15.97 -1.63 20.16
CA ILE A 326 17.26 -1.72 19.45
C ILE A 326 18.17 -0.54 19.82
N GLY A 327 17.62 0.69 19.82
CA GLY A 327 18.41 1.93 19.90
C GLY A 327 19.27 2.14 18.65
N GLY A 328 19.67 3.36 18.37
CA GLY A 328 20.46 3.67 17.19
C GLY A 328 21.38 4.86 17.37
N ASN A 329 22.27 5.06 16.38
CA ASN A 329 23.13 6.23 16.31
C ASN A 329 22.44 7.40 15.61
N PHE A 330 21.43 7.10 14.81
CA PHE A 330 20.56 8.05 14.13
C PHE A 330 19.11 7.63 14.36
N GLU A 331 18.29 8.56 14.81
CA GLU A 331 16.85 8.36 14.99
C GLU A 331 16.07 9.35 14.12
N SER A 332 15.06 8.85 13.44
CA SER A 332 14.03 9.64 12.77
C SER A 332 12.71 9.50 13.53
N SER A 333 11.68 10.24 13.12
CA SER A 333 10.33 10.04 13.67
C SER A 333 9.82 8.62 13.41
N PHE A 334 10.38 7.93 12.40
CA PHE A 334 9.96 6.60 11.98
C PHE A 334 10.70 5.47 12.69
N GLY A 335 11.97 5.65 13.04
CA GLY A 335 12.77 4.61 13.70
C GLY A 335 14.25 4.91 13.78
N VAL A 336 15.06 3.86 13.83
CA VAL A 336 16.53 3.90 13.99
C VAL A 336 17.26 3.52 12.70
N ASP A 337 18.56 3.79 12.67
CA ASP A 337 19.43 3.48 11.54
C ASP A 337 19.56 1.96 11.28
N GLU A 338 19.61 1.59 10.01
CA GLU A 338 19.70 0.20 9.56
C GLU A 338 20.95 -0.53 10.08
N PRO A 339 22.17 0.09 10.12
CA PRO A 339 23.34 -0.55 10.69
C PRO A 339 23.17 -0.96 12.16
N SER A 340 22.43 -0.20 12.96
CA SER A 340 22.15 -0.55 14.36
C SER A 340 21.28 -1.79 14.46
N THR A 341 20.25 -1.89 13.63
CA THR A 341 19.38 -3.08 13.55
C THR A 341 20.18 -4.31 13.10
N VAL A 342 21.00 -4.17 12.07
CA VAL A 342 21.85 -5.29 11.59
C VAL A 342 22.82 -5.76 12.67
N ARG A 343 23.49 -4.84 13.38
CA ARG A 343 24.36 -5.21 14.51
C ARG A 343 23.58 -5.99 15.58
N ARG A 344 22.37 -5.53 15.90
CA ARG A 344 21.51 -6.20 16.89
C ARG A 344 21.10 -7.60 16.44
N ILE A 345 20.73 -7.79 15.17
CA ILE A 345 20.45 -9.12 14.59
C ILE A 345 21.65 -10.05 14.74
N LEU A 346 22.83 -9.60 14.33
CA LEU A 346 24.05 -10.42 14.40
C LEU A 346 24.45 -10.75 15.83
N SER A 347 24.31 -9.81 16.76
CA SER A 347 24.52 -10.06 18.18
C SER A 347 23.54 -11.09 18.77
N TRP A 348 22.25 -11.03 18.34
CA TRP A 348 21.26 -12.02 18.75
C TRP A 348 21.60 -13.43 18.22
N ILE A 349 22.07 -13.53 16.96
CA ILE A 349 22.54 -14.80 16.40
C ILE A 349 23.72 -15.35 17.18
N ASP A 350 24.69 -14.50 17.57
CA ASP A 350 25.89 -14.89 18.35
C ASP A 350 25.52 -15.42 19.75
N ALA A 351 24.44 -14.94 20.33
CA ALA A 351 23.96 -15.37 21.65
C ALA A 351 23.21 -16.72 21.64
N LEU A 352 22.92 -17.27 20.46
CA LEU A 352 22.24 -18.57 20.36
C LEU A 352 23.15 -19.73 20.73
N PRO A 353 22.59 -20.80 21.33
CA PRO A 353 23.35 -22.04 21.56
C PRO A 353 23.93 -22.59 20.24
N ARG A 354 25.11 -23.19 20.32
CA ARG A 354 25.74 -23.82 19.14
C ARG A 354 24.81 -24.85 18.49
N GLY A 355 24.61 -24.75 17.19
CA GLY A 355 23.74 -25.64 16.42
C GLY A 355 22.26 -25.34 16.53
N GLN A 356 21.85 -24.33 17.29
CA GLN A 356 20.46 -23.88 17.35
C GLN A 356 20.06 -23.28 16.01
N ARG A 357 19.05 -23.88 15.35
CA ARG A 357 18.44 -23.29 14.14
C ARG A 357 17.63 -22.06 14.52
N PHE A 358 17.64 -21.06 13.64
CA PHE A 358 16.92 -19.82 13.84
C PHE A 358 16.13 -19.39 12.62
N PHE A 359 15.08 -18.64 12.89
CA PHE A 359 14.32 -17.84 11.94
C PHE A 359 14.40 -16.39 12.37
N VAL A 360 15.00 -15.56 11.56
CA VAL A 360 15.06 -14.10 11.74
C VAL A 360 14.26 -13.41 10.67
N THR A 361 13.38 -12.50 11.06
CA THR A 361 12.75 -11.52 10.17
C THR A 361 13.38 -10.16 10.41
N TYR A 362 13.83 -9.51 9.34
CA TYR A 362 14.33 -8.14 9.34
C TYR A 362 13.42 -7.23 8.53
N LEU A 363 12.91 -6.18 9.16
CA LEU A 363 12.09 -5.14 8.57
C LEU A 363 12.85 -3.82 8.62
N PRO A 364 13.63 -3.47 7.57
CA PRO A 364 14.21 -2.15 7.41
C PRO A 364 13.13 -1.09 7.17
N ILE A 365 13.48 0.18 7.34
CA ILE A 365 12.64 1.33 7.02
C ILE A 365 13.25 2.22 5.92
N ALA A 366 14.45 1.91 5.48
CA ALA A 366 15.09 2.60 4.37
C ALA A 366 14.27 2.40 3.09
N GLY A 367 13.82 3.47 2.48
CA GLY A 367 12.84 3.47 1.38
C GLY A 367 11.52 4.13 1.75
N HIS A 368 11.22 4.31 3.04
CA HIS A 368 10.03 5.00 3.49
C HIS A 368 10.12 6.53 3.27
N HIS A 369 9.01 7.13 2.83
CA HIS A 369 8.91 8.59 2.69
C HIS A 369 9.20 9.31 4.04
N PRO A 370 9.94 10.41 4.10
CA PRO A 370 10.40 11.27 2.99
C PRO A 370 11.76 10.85 2.37
N TYR A 371 12.13 9.58 2.43
CA TYR A 371 13.34 9.00 1.83
C TYR A 371 14.62 9.57 2.46
N ALA A 372 14.59 9.81 3.76
CA ALA A 372 15.73 10.34 4.50
C ALA A 372 16.75 9.24 4.74
N ALA A 373 17.98 9.45 4.28
CA ALA A 373 19.12 8.62 4.60
C ALA A 373 20.13 9.42 5.42
N PRO A 374 20.79 8.80 6.44
CA PRO A 374 21.80 9.50 7.27
C PRO A 374 23.05 9.92 6.49
N VAL A 375 23.22 9.37 5.28
CA VAL A 375 24.38 9.61 4.41
C VAL A 375 23.90 9.93 3.00
N SER A 376 24.61 10.81 2.30
CA SER A 376 24.36 11.10 0.89
C SER A 376 24.64 9.88 0.02
N GLY A 377 23.79 9.64 -0.96
CA GLY A 377 23.95 8.55 -1.93
C GLY A 377 24.45 9.03 -3.31
N PRO A 378 24.60 8.11 -4.27
CA PRO A 378 25.14 8.42 -5.59
C PRO A 378 24.14 9.07 -6.55
N PHE A 379 22.85 9.17 -6.20
CA PHE A 379 21.81 9.66 -7.11
C PHE A 379 21.47 11.13 -6.85
N PRO A 380 21.17 11.94 -7.89
CA PRO A 380 20.75 13.34 -7.73
C PRO A 380 19.48 13.46 -6.88
N GLU A 381 19.45 14.41 -5.94
CA GLU A 381 18.36 14.60 -4.97
C GLU A 381 17.39 15.74 -5.34
N ASP A 382 17.51 16.28 -6.54
CA ASP A 382 16.64 17.33 -7.08
C ASP A 382 15.18 16.87 -7.26
N ARG A 383 14.97 15.55 -7.36
CA ARG A 383 13.66 14.89 -7.45
C ARG A 383 13.49 13.85 -6.35
N GLU A 384 12.25 13.60 -5.97
CA GLU A 384 11.90 12.57 -4.97
C GLU A 384 12.45 11.19 -5.31
N ILE A 385 12.37 10.80 -6.58
CA ILE A 385 12.89 9.50 -7.04
C ILE A 385 14.41 9.36 -6.82
N GLY A 386 15.16 10.44 -6.88
CA GLY A 386 16.61 10.42 -6.57
C GLY A 386 16.85 10.18 -5.08
N ARG A 387 16.12 10.88 -4.20
CA ARG A 387 16.16 10.64 -2.75
C ARG A 387 15.73 9.20 -2.39
N TYR A 388 14.65 8.72 -3.00
CA TYR A 388 14.21 7.33 -2.84
C TYR A 388 15.29 6.33 -3.24
N ARG A 389 15.98 6.53 -4.38
CA ARG A 389 17.09 5.66 -4.79
C ARG A 389 18.26 5.71 -3.82
N ASN A 390 18.56 6.87 -3.24
CA ASN A 390 19.58 7.01 -2.19
C ASN A 390 19.16 6.28 -0.92
N ALA A 391 17.89 6.32 -0.54
CA ALA A 391 17.36 5.58 0.59
C ALA A 391 17.44 4.06 0.35
N LEU A 392 17.08 3.58 -0.84
CA LEU A 392 17.27 2.17 -1.21
C LEU A 392 18.75 1.78 -1.18
N HIS A 393 19.64 2.65 -1.66
CA HIS A 393 21.10 2.40 -1.65
C HIS A 393 21.64 2.27 -0.22
N TYR A 394 21.16 3.11 0.69
CA TYR A 394 21.48 3.02 2.11
C TYR A 394 20.96 1.70 2.73
N GLY A 395 19.72 1.32 2.44
CA GLY A 395 19.15 0.04 2.87
C GLY A 395 19.90 -1.17 2.31
N ASP A 396 20.36 -1.07 1.04
CA ASP A 396 21.16 -2.12 0.41
C ASP A 396 22.55 -2.28 1.05
N ALA A 397 23.17 -1.19 1.48
CA ALA A 397 24.42 -1.28 2.23
C ALA A 397 24.22 -2.06 3.56
N ALA A 398 23.09 -1.88 4.22
CA ALA A 398 22.76 -2.64 5.42
C ALA A 398 22.46 -4.13 5.08
N LEU A 399 21.77 -4.41 3.97
CA LEU A 399 21.61 -5.78 3.46
C LEU A 399 22.98 -6.43 3.22
N GLY A 400 23.90 -5.73 2.55
CA GLY A 400 25.28 -6.18 2.34
C GLY A 400 26.02 -6.47 3.65
N ALA A 401 25.85 -5.61 4.65
CA ALA A 401 26.43 -5.83 5.99
C ALA A 401 25.86 -7.08 6.68
N LEU A 402 24.54 -7.32 6.57
CA LEU A 402 23.90 -8.53 7.09
C LEU A 402 24.45 -9.79 6.40
N LEU A 403 24.53 -9.79 5.06
CA LEU A 403 25.07 -10.91 4.27
C LEU A 403 26.53 -11.22 4.66
N ASN A 404 27.36 -10.19 4.78
CA ASN A 404 28.76 -10.33 5.20
C ASN A 404 28.86 -10.81 6.65
N GLY A 405 27.98 -10.33 7.53
CA GLY A 405 27.90 -10.80 8.92
C GLY A 405 27.52 -12.28 9.04
N ILE A 406 26.61 -12.77 8.22
CA ILE A 406 26.25 -14.19 8.13
C ILE A 406 27.44 -15.01 7.59
N ARG A 407 28.08 -14.52 6.54
CA ARG A 407 29.24 -15.19 5.91
C ARG A 407 30.43 -15.30 6.86
N SER A 408 30.79 -14.23 7.58
CA SER A 408 31.90 -14.22 8.53
C SER A 408 31.72 -15.19 9.70
N ARG A 409 30.48 -15.62 9.97
CA ARG A 409 30.11 -16.64 10.96
C ARG A 409 30.07 -18.07 10.39
N GLY A 410 30.39 -18.25 9.11
CA GLY A 410 30.29 -19.54 8.41
C GLY A 410 28.85 -20.07 8.32
N LEU A 411 27.86 -19.16 8.33
CA LEU A 411 26.44 -19.47 8.26
C LEU A 411 25.84 -19.32 6.86
N ASP A 412 26.58 -18.73 5.91
CA ASP A 412 26.15 -18.52 4.51
C ASP A 412 25.64 -19.79 3.86
N ARG A 413 26.38 -20.91 4.00
CA ARG A 413 26.00 -22.23 3.48
C ARG A 413 24.91 -22.96 4.31
N LYS A 414 24.53 -22.39 5.45
CA LYS A 414 23.57 -22.97 6.39
C LYS A 414 22.30 -22.15 6.53
N THR A 415 22.10 -21.15 5.66
CA THR A 415 20.98 -20.22 5.76
C THR A 415 20.25 -20.14 4.42
N LEU A 416 18.93 -20.32 4.47
CA LEU A 416 18.02 -19.88 3.43
C LEU A 416 17.73 -18.42 3.65
N LEU A 417 18.03 -17.59 2.66
CA LEU A 417 17.72 -16.17 2.66
C LEU A 417 16.57 -15.89 1.69
N VAL A 418 15.56 -15.21 2.16
CA VAL A 418 14.42 -14.75 1.38
C VAL A 418 14.37 -13.23 1.47
N VAL A 419 14.51 -12.54 0.34
CA VAL A 419 14.46 -11.08 0.25
C VAL A 419 13.33 -10.68 -0.68
N TYR A 420 12.44 -9.82 -0.21
CA TYR A 420 11.33 -9.32 -1.00
C TYR A 420 11.05 -7.85 -0.69
N GLY A 421 10.40 -7.13 -1.61
CA GLY A 421 9.80 -5.83 -1.32
C GLY A 421 8.41 -6.04 -0.72
N ASP A 422 8.08 -5.34 0.34
CA ASP A 422 6.76 -5.43 0.98
C ASP A 422 5.65 -4.80 0.11
N HIS A 423 5.95 -3.70 -0.54
CA HIS A 423 5.20 -3.04 -1.62
C HIS A 423 6.16 -2.20 -2.47
N ALA A 424 5.64 -1.60 -3.52
CA ALA A 424 6.41 -0.68 -4.36
C ALA A 424 6.01 0.78 -4.09
N GLU A 425 6.59 1.73 -4.83
CA GLU A 425 6.42 3.16 -4.61
C GLU A 425 6.21 3.87 -5.95
N ALA A 426 5.21 4.76 -6.02
CA ALA A 426 4.85 5.51 -7.21
C ALA A 426 5.33 6.96 -7.13
N PHE A 427 5.79 7.49 -8.28
CA PHE A 427 6.27 8.87 -8.45
C PHE A 427 5.56 9.56 -9.62
N GLY A 428 4.24 9.37 -9.75
CA GLY A 428 3.44 10.01 -10.80
C GLY A 428 3.55 9.34 -12.18
N GLN A 429 3.88 8.06 -12.25
CA GLN A 429 3.90 7.30 -13.51
C GLN A 429 2.51 7.23 -14.13
N HIS A 430 1.48 7.05 -13.30
CA HIS A 430 0.09 7.29 -13.65
C HIS A 430 -0.40 8.57 -12.99
N GLU A 431 -1.32 9.27 -13.67
CA GLU A 431 -1.87 10.53 -13.16
C GLU A 431 -2.43 10.37 -11.75
N GLY A 432 -1.96 11.19 -10.82
CA GLY A 432 -2.39 11.19 -9.43
C GLY A 432 -1.84 10.03 -8.57
N ASN A 433 -1.05 9.12 -9.12
CA ASN A 433 -0.44 8.03 -8.38
C ASN A 433 0.91 8.47 -7.80
N ALA A 434 0.91 8.83 -6.52
CA ALA A 434 2.12 9.11 -5.74
C ALA A 434 2.05 8.37 -4.41
N GLY A 435 3.18 7.83 -3.96
CA GLY A 435 3.22 6.92 -2.82
C GLY A 435 2.74 5.50 -3.18
N HIS A 436 2.21 4.74 -2.21
CA HIS A 436 1.96 3.32 -2.42
C HIS A 436 0.52 2.87 -2.11
N THR A 437 -0.16 3.48 -1.11
CA THR A 437 -1.38 2.90 -0.52
C THR A 437 -2.66 3.03 -1.33
N LEU A 438 -2.71 3.90 -2.36
CA LEU A 438 -3.98 4.34 -2.94
C LEU A 438 -4.34 3.66 -4.25
N PHE A 439 -3.38 3.11 -4.97
CA PHE A 439 -3.58 2.51 -6.29
C PHE A 439 -2.95 1.13 -6.41
N LEU A 440 -3.23 0.43 -7.53
CA LEU A 440 -2.80 -0.95 -7.75
C LEU A 440 -2.04 -1.13 -9.08
N TYR A 441 -1.40 -0.08 -9.59
CA TYR A 441 -0.55 -0.19 -10.76
C TYR A 441 0.76 -0.95 -10.45
N GLU A 442 1.53 -1.33 -11.49
CA GLU A 442 2.80 -2.05 -11.30
C GLU A 442 3.74 -1.33 -10.33
N GLU A 443 3.76 0.00 -10.37
CA GLU A 443 4.57 0.81 -9.45
C GLU A 443 4.09 0.81 -7.99
N ASN A 444 2.93 0.21 -7.69
CA ASN A 444 2.43 0.07 -6.31
C ASN A 444 2.57 -1.37 -5.78
N VAL A 445 2.42 -2.38 -6.66
CA VAL A 445 2.25 -3.78 -6.22
C VAL A 445 3.31 -4.75 -6.73
N ARG A 446 4.09 -4.42 -7.79
CA ARG A 446 5.14 -5.31 -8.29
C ARG A 446 6.44 -5.11 -7.53
N VAL A 447 6.90 -6.17 -6.86
CA VAL A 447 8.01 -6.14 -5.91
C VAL A 447 9.12 -7.12 -6.28
N PRO A 448 10.37 -6.91 -5.84
CA PRO A 448 11.39 -7.93 -5.91
C PRO A 448 11.04 -9.13 -5.04
N PHE A 449 11.41 -10.32 -5.50
CA PHE A 449 11.32 -11.54 -4.70
C PHE A 449 12.46 -12.48 -5.08
N VAL A 450 13.36 -12.73 -4.12
CA VAL A 450 14.61 -13.47 -4.31
C VAL A 450 14.72 -14.55 -3.26
N LEU A 451 14.98 -15.79 -3.68
CA LEU A 451 15.28 -16.92 -2.84
C LEU A 451 16.74 -17.31 -3.04
N ALA A 452 17.57 -17.06 -2.04
CA ALA A 452 18.99 -17.34 -2.06
C ALA A 452 19.33 -18.51 -1.13
N MET A 453 19.93 -19.54 -1.69
CA MET A 453 20.41 -20.69 -0.93
C MET A 453 21.60 -21.32 -1.64
N PRO A 454 22.72 -21.56 -0.95
CA PRO A 454 23.86 -22.26 -1.53
C PRO A 454 23.46 -23.64 -2.05
N GLY A 455 23.87 -23.95 -3.28
CA GLY A 455 23.54 -25.20 -3.95
C GLY A 455 22.26 -25.18 -4.79
N ILE A 456 21.51 -24.06 -4.79
CA ILE A 456 20.37 -23.94 -5.72
C ILE A 456 20.84 -23.73 -7.15
N GLN A 457 21.83 -22.87 -7.38
CA GLN A 457 22.48 -22.77 -8.71
C GLN A 457 23.80 -21.97 -8.65
N GLU A 458 24.78 -22.36 -9.48
CA GLU A 458 25.98 -21.55 -9.76
C GLU A 458 25.65 -20.34 -10.65
N ARG A 459 24.52 -20.37 -11.37
CA ARG A 459 23.96 -19.26 -12.17
C ARG A 459 22.52 -19.05 -11.76
N GLY A 460 22.13 -17.79 -11.53
CA GLY A 460 20.78 -17.43 -11.09
C GLY A 460 19.69 -17.97 -12.00
N LEU A 461 18.57 -18.35 -11.40
CA LEU A 461 17.37 -18.83 -12.10
C LEU A 461 16.32 -17.70 -12.11
N ARG A 462 15.87 -17.33 -13.29
CA ARG A 462 14.78 -16.35 -13.45
C ARG A 462 13.46 -17.09 -13.69
N VAL A 463 12.48 -16.81 -12.85
CA VAL A 463 11.16 -17.44 -12.87
C VAL A 463 10.15 -16.40 -13.34
N ARG A 464 9.45 -16.69 -14.42
CA ARG A 464 8.53 -15.73 -15.08
C ARG A 464 7.09 -15.87 -14.66
N ARG A 465 6.71 -17.01 -14.07
CA ARG A 465 5.34 -17.20 -13.60
C ARG A 465 4.97 -16.19 -12.53
N THR A 466 3.68 -15.98 -12.36
CA THR A 466 3.13 -15.09 -11.35
C THR A 466 3.41 -15.64 -9.95
N ALA A 467 3.91 -14.79 -9.07
CA ALA A 467 4.10 -15.07 -7.65
C ALA A 467 3.36 -14.03 -6.82
N SER A 468 2.86 -14.41 -5.69
CA SER A 468 2.24 -13.51 -4.73
C SER A 468 2.94 -13.62 -3.39
N LEU A 469 3.07 -12.54 -2.65
CA LEU A 469 3.72 -12.56 -1.33
C LEU A 469 3.01 -13.47 -0.32
N ILE A 470 1.75 -13.81 -0.56
CA ILE A 470 1.02 -14.81 0.24
C ILE A 470 1.64 -16.21 0.15
N ASP A 471 2.42 -16.46 -0.92
CA ASP A 471 3.08 -17.74 -1.20
C ASP A 471 4.42 -17.89 -0.45
N THR A 472 4.89 -16.85 0.22
CA THR A 472 6.20 -16.82 0.90
C THR A 472 6.30 -17.89 1.99
N ALA A 473 5.32 -17.94 2.91
CA ALA A 473 5.37 -18.88 4.03
C ALA A 473 5.31 -20.35 3.58
N PRO A 474 4.37 -20.79 2.72
CA PRO A 474 4.33 -22.17 2.25
C PRO A 474 5.57 -22.55 1.43
N THR A 475 6.16 -21.61 0.68
CA THR A 475 7.40 -21.85 -0.08
C THR A 475 8.59 -22.08 0.84
N ILE A 476 8.73 -21.27 1.90
CA ILE A 476 9.80 -21.47 2.89
C ILE A 476 9.65 -22.82 3.57
N LEU A 477 8.44 -23.20 3.99
CA LEU A 477 8.20 -24.49 4.64
C LEU A 477 8.48 -25.67 3.71
N ASP A 478 8.09 -25.56 2.44
CA ASP A 478 8.33 -26.61 1.45
C ASP A 478 9.84 -26.76 1.12
N LEU A 479 10.56 -25.62 1.02
CA LEU A 479 12.03 -25.63 0.90
C LEU A 479 12.72 -26.31 2.10
N LEU A 480 12.16 -26.15 3.30
CA LEU A 480 12.68 -26.77 4.52
C LEU A 480 12.22 -28.24 4.71
N GLY A 481 11.33 -28.75 3.87
CA GLY A 481 10.72 -30.07 4.02
C GLY A 481 9.78 -30.17 5.24
N LEU A 482 9.20 -29.05 5.66
CA LEU A 482 8.26 -28.96 6.77
C LEU A 482 6.81 -28.95 6.26
N ALA A 483 5.90 -29.49 7.08
CA ALA A 483 4.48 -29.49 6.74
C ALA A 483 3.92 -28.07 6.66
N VAL A 484 3.18 -27.78 5.60
CA VAL A 484 2.44 -26.55 5.44
C VAL A 484 1.17 -26.61 6.28
N PRO A 485 0.93 -25.67 7.21
CA PRO A 485 -0.26 -25.67 8.06
C PRO A 485 -1.56 -25.59 7.25
N ALA A 486 -2.57 -26.35 7.66
CA ALA A 486 -3.92 -26.16 7.17
C ALA A 486 -4.41 -24.74 7.47
N GLY A 487 -5.09 -24.12 6.51
CA GLY A 487 -5.56 -22.73 6.62
C GLY A 487 -4.62 -21.67 6.03
N PHE A 488 -3.47 -22.06 5.49
CA PHE A 488 -2.74 -21.22 4.55
C PHE A 488 -3.52 -21.16 3.22
N GLN A 489 -3.68 -19.96 2.67
CA GLN A 489 -4.30 -19.74 1.36
C GLN A 489 -3.27 -19.71 0.23
N GLY A 490 -2.02 -19.34 0.57
CA GLY A 490 -0.90 -19.38 -0.36
C GLY A 490 -0.48 -20.81 -0.68
N HIS A 491 0.18 -20.96 -1.81
CA HIS A 491 0.75 -22.23 -2.27
C HIS A 491 2.28 -22.10 -2.37
N SER A 492 2.96 -23.23 -2.21
CA SER A 492 4.40 -23.24 -2.46
C SER A 492 4.70 -22.90 -3.91
N LEU A 493 5.57 -21.93 -4.13
CA LEU A 493 6.10 -21.58 -5.45
C LEU A 493 6.97 -22.69 -6.04
N LEU A 494 7.23 -23.77 -5.33
CA LEU A 494 7.88 -24.98 -5.85
C LEU A 494 6.90 -25.90 -6.58
N GLN A 495 5.61 -25.78 -6.31
CA GLN A 495 4.59 -26.60 -6.97
C GLN A 495 4.34 -26.09 -8.40
N PRO A 496 4.03 -26.99 -9.35
CA PRO A 496 3.62 -26.59 -10.68
C PRO A 496 2.29 -25.81 -10.64
N GLY A 497 2.11 -24.91 -11.58
CA GLY A 497 0.91 -24.08 -11.73
C GLY A 497 1.26 -22.60 -11.85
N ASP A 498 0.31 -21.82 -12.35
CA ASP A 498 0.43 -20.36 -12.46
C ASP A 498 -0.85 -19.72 -11.87
N PRO A 499 -0.98 -19.71 -10.52
CA PRO A 499 -2.12 -19.09 -9.88
C PRO A 499 -2.08 -17.57 -10.08
N MET A 500 -3.26 -16.95 -10.17
CA MET A 500 -3.36 -15.50 -10.16
C MET A 500 -2.77 -14.90 -8.88
N ALA A 501 -2.18 -13.72 -8.95
CA ALA A 501 -1.96 -12.88 -7.79
C ALA A 501 -3.17 -11.96 -7.60
N LEU A 502 -3.78 -11.99 -6.43
CA LEU A 502 -4.86 -11.07 -6.02
C LEU A 502 -4.30 -10.03 -5.08
N PHE A 503 -4.70 -8.78 -5.29
CA PHE A 503 -4.29 -7.66 -4.44
C PHE A 503 -5.39 -6.62 -4.35
N PHE A 504 -5.38 -5.82 -3.30
CA PHE A 504 -6.37 -4.78 -3.10
C PHE A 504 -5.82 -3.63 -2.26
N THR A 505 -6.52 -2.49 -2.30
CA THR A 505 -6.39 -1.42 -1.31
C THR A 505 -7.76 -0.92 -0.89
N ASP A 506 -7.90 -0.59 0.38
CA ASP A 506 -9.10 -0.03 1.00
C ASP A 506 -8.76 1.21 1.87
N TYR A 507 -7.59 1.77 1.64
CA TYR A 507 -7.08 2.88 2.46
C TYR A 507 -7.86 4.17 2.26
N SER A 508 -8.33 4.44 1.05
CA SER A 508 -9.18 5.60 0.72
C SER A 508 -10.27 5.22 -0.26
N LEU A 509 -9.90 4.84 -1.48
CA LEU A 509 -10.78 4.21 -2.46
C LEU A 509 -10.64 2.70 -2.34
N GLY A 510 -11.73 1.98 -2.61
CA GLY A 510 -11.69 0.54 -2.71
C GLY A 510 -11.25 0.11 -4.10
N PHE A 511 -10.03 -0.38 -4.25
CA PHE A 511 -9.57 -1.01 -5.47
C PHE A 511 -9.31 -2.49 -5.25
N LEU A 512 -9.75 -3.30 -6.19
CA LEU A 512 -9.44 -4.72 -6.29
C LEU A 512 -8.61 -4.95 -7.54
N GLY A 513 -7.63 -5.83 -7.49
CA GLY A 513 -6.80 -6.13 -8.64
C GLY A 513 -6.37 -7.59 -8.69
N LEU A 514 -6.03 -8.02 -9.88
CA LEU A 514 -5.41 -9.33 -10.10
C LEU A 514 -4.37 -9.28 -11.22
N ARG A 515 -3.45 -10.23 -11.15
CA ARG A 515 -2.50 -10.57 -12.22
C ARG A 515 -2.72 -12.03 -12.61
N ASP A 516 -2.91 -12.26 -13.92
CA ASP A 516 -3.16 -13.58 -14.51
C ASP A 516 -2.30 -13.75 -15.77
N GLY A 517 -1.17 -14.41 -15.67
CA GLY A 517 -0.21 -14.48 -16.75
C GLY A 517 0.20 -13.09 -17.26
N CYS A 518 -0.06 -12.74 -18.52
CA CYS A 518 0.18 -11.40 -19.06
C CYS A 518 -0.90 -10.37 -18.69
N TRP A 519 -2.06 -10.80 -18.23
CA TRP A 519 -3.18 -9.93 -17.99
C TRP A 519 -3.16 -9.35 -16.59
N LYS A 520 -3.45 -8.05 -16.49
CA LYS A 520 -3.72 -7.38 -15.22
C LYS A 520 -5.04 -6.66 -15.28
N TYR A 521 -5.84 -6.83 -14.23
CA TYR A 521 -7.15 -6.23 -14.13
C TYR A 521 -7.27 -5.45 -12.83
N ILE A 522 -7.81 -4.23 -12.91
CA ILE A 522 -8.07 -3.35 -11.76
C ILE A 522 -9.54 -2.97 -11.80
N TYR A 523 -10.21 -3.09 -10.65
CA TYR A 523 -11.62 -2.74 -10.47
C TYR A 523 -11.78 -1.76 -9.30
N GLU A 524 -12.41 -0.63 -9.57
CA GLU A 524 -12.74 0.40 -8.59
C GLU A 524 -14.15 0.16 -8.05
N LEU A 525 -14.29 -0.04 -6.74
CA LEU A 525 -15.57 -0.39 -6.11
C LEU A 525 -16.58 0.76 -6.15
N ASP A 526 -16.15 2.00 -5.92
CA ASP A 526 -17.07 3.16 -5.80
C ASP A 526 -17.62 3.59 -7.16
N SER A 527 -16.77 3.72 -8.16
CA SER A 527 -17.17 4.14 -9.53
C SER A 527 -17.65 2.98 -10.39
N ARG A 528 -17.34 1.73 -9.99
CA ARG A 528 -17.55 0.49 -10.78
C ARG A 528 -16.78 0.48 -12.10
N ARG A 529 -15.76 1.32 -12.24
CA ARG A 529 -14.88 1.32 -13.40
C ARG A 529 -13.87 0.19 -13.29
N SER A 530 -13.42 -0.27 -14.42
CA SER A 530 -12.38 -1.27 -14.50
C SER A 530 -11.38 -0.94 -15.60
N LYS A 531 -10.17 -1.45 -15.46
CA LYS A 531 -9.09 -1.38 -16.44
C LYS A 531 -8.51 -2.77 -16.65
N LEU A 532 -8.23 -3.11 -17.88
CA LEU A 532 -7.60 -4.37 -18.28
C LEU A 532 -6.36 -4.07 -19.10
N PHE A 533 -5.22 -4.63 -18.71
CA PHE A 533 -3.94 -4.41 -19.37
C PHE A 533 -3.32 -5.72 -19.80
N ASP A 534 -2.59 -5.72 -20.93
CA ASP A 534 -1.67 -6.78 -21.33
C ASP A 534 -0.24 -6.34 -21.02
N LEU A 535 0.29 -6.74 -19.87
CA LEU A 535 1.62 -6.30 -19.43
C LEU A 535 2.78 -6.92 -20.22
N CYS A 536 2.55 -7.94 -21.04
CA CYS A 536 3.56 -8.47 -21.93
C CYS A 536 3.77 -7.55 -23.14
N ALA A 537 2.72 -6.87 -23.58
CA ALA A 537 2.77 -5.89 -24.66
C ALA A 537 2.91 -4.44 -24.16
N ASP A 538 2.38 -4.14 -22.99
CA ASP A 538 2.31 -2.80 -22.39
C ASP A 538 2.65 -2.86 -20.90
N SER A 539 3.93 -2.99 -20.60
CA SER A 539 4.43 -3.02 -19.22
C SER A 539 4.21 -1.70 -18.44
N GLY A 540 3.81 -0.63 -19.13
CA GLY A 540 3.53 0.68 -18.56
C GLY A 540 2.06 0.93 -18.23
N GLU A 541 1.16 -0.04 -18.49
CA GLU A 541 -0.29 0.06 -18.21
C GLU A 541 -0.95 1.30 -18.84
N ARG A 542 -0.57 1.62 -20.09
CA ARG A 542 -1.05 2.82 -20.79
C ARG A 542 -2.33 2.60 -21.57
N ASN A 543 -2.57 1.37 -22.01
CA ASN A 543 -3.66 1.03 -22.90
C ASN A 543 -4.69 0.16 -22.18
N ASP A 544 -5.83 0.75 -21.82
CA ASP A 544 -6.95 -0.01 -21.26
C ASP A 544 -7.64 -0.82 -22.37
N LEU A 545 -7.57 -2.13 -22.24
CA LEU A 545 -8.16 -3.09 -23.19
C LEU A 545 -9.53 -3.63 -22.73
N SER A 546 -10.11 -3.09 -21.67
CA SER A 546 -11.39 -3.59 -21.12
C SER A 546 -12.53 -3.58 -22.13
N ALA A 547 -12.60 -2.56 -23.01
CA ALA A 547 -13.59 -2.48 -24.08
C ALA A 547 -13.32 -3.46 -25.23
N GLN A 548 -12.05 -3.84 -25.47
CA GLN A 548 -11.66 -4.79 -26.53
C GLN A 548 -11.87 -6.25 -26.08
N PHE A 549 -11.72 -6.53 -24.79
CA PHE A 549 -11.87 -7.88 -24.21
C PHE A 549 -12.95 -7.92 -23.11
N PRO A 550 -14.22 -7.57 -23.43
CA PRO A 550 -15.27 -7.41 -22.43
C PRO A 550 -15.59 -8.72 -21.66
N ARG A 551 -15.48 -9.88 -22.32
CA ARG A 551 -15.73 -11.19 -21.68
C ARG A 551 -14.68 -11.49 -20.61
N LYS A 552 -13.40 -11.19 -20.89
CA LYS A 552 -12.30 -11.37 -19.95
C LYS A 552 -12.42 -10.41 -18.77
N ALA A 553 -12.67 -9.12 -19.04
CA ALA A 553 -12.92 -8.12 -18.02
C ALA A 553 -14.09 -8.52 -17.10
N GLN A 554 -15.19 -9.03 -17.67
CA GLN A 554 -16.33 -9.50 -16.90
C GLN A 554 -16.01 -10.74 -16.04
N ALA A 555 -15.22 -11.69 -16.55
CA ALA A 555 -14.80 -12.86 -15.79
C ALA A 555 -13.96 -12.46 -14.57
N TYR A 556 -12.95 -11.59 -14.76
CA TYR A 556 -12.12 -11.07 -13.68
C TYR A 556 -12.91 -10.22 -12.67
N SER A 557 -13.82 -9.37 -13.16
CA SER A 557 -14.70 -8.59 -12.29
C SER A 557 -15.53 -9.48 -11.38
N ARG A 558 -16.10 -10.58 -11.92
CA ARG A 558 -16.89 -11.53 -11.14
C ARG A 558 -16.05 -12.17 -10.03
N ILE A 559 -14.85 -12.67 -10.35
CA ILE A 559 -13.96 -13.29 -9.38
C ILE A 559 -13.64 -12.32 -8.24
N LEU A 560 -13.25 -11.07 -8.54
CA LEU A 560 -12.92 -10.09 -7.53
C LEU A 560 -14.12 -9.69 -6.67
N GLN A 561 -15.30 -9.55 -7.27
CA GLN A 561 -16.53 -9.24 -6.53
C GLN A 561 -16.95 -10.40 -5.61
N GLU A 562 -16.88 -11.64 -6.10
CA GLU A 562 -17.15 -12.84 -5.30
C GLU A 562 -16.12 -13.01 -4.16
N TRP A 563 -14.84 -12.74 -4.45
CA TRP A 563 -13.78 -12.77 -3.43
C TRP A 563 -14.05 -11.79 -2.28
N ILE A 564 -14.44 -10.56 -2.58
CA ILE A 564 -14.79 -9.56 -1.56
C ILE A 564 -16.10 -9.93 -0.87
N ALA A 565 -17.10 -10.40 -1.59
CA ALA A 565 -18.38 -10.81 -1.01
C ALA A 565 -18.22 -11.98 -0.02
N ALA A 566 -17.29 -12.91 -0.29
CA ALA A 566 -16.97 -14.02 0.60
C ALA A 566 -16.29 -13.59 1.91
N GLN A 567 -15.81 -12.35 1.99
CA GLN A 567 -15.24 -11.75 3.21
C GLN A 567 -16.27 -10.95 4.02
N ALA A 568 -17.56 -11.01 3.66
CA ALA A 568 -18.62 -10.26 4.32
C ALA A 568 -18.69 -10.59 5.83
N PRO A 569 -19.05 -9.63 6.70
CA PRO A 569 -19.18 -9.86 8.14
C PRO A 569 -20.27 -10.88 8.41
N GLN A 570 -20.01 -11.80 9.33
CA GLN A 570 -21.03 -12.68 9.92
C GLN A 570 -21.86 -11.92 10.94
#